data_5f85457268d517a5449eccb95ff67f5a
#
_entry.id   5f85457268d517a5449eccb95ff67f5a
#
_cell.length_a   1.000
_cell.length_b   1.000
_cell.length_c   1.000
_cell.angle_alpha   90.00
_cell.angle_beta   90.00
_cell.angle_gamma   90.00
#
_symmetry.space_group_name_H-M   'P 1'
#
loop_
_entity.id
_entity.type
_entity.pdbx_description
1 polymer ?
#
loop_
_entity_poly.entity_id
_entity_poly.type
_entity_poly.pdbx_seq_one_letter_code
_entity_poly.pdbx_strand_id
1 'polypeptide(L)'
;MGSTVYHLSSKLAEMGHRISVITRKSNGESPHLDNVEVIEVPWLKIPMEFTRSYGRHALKALIRLHSENPVDVVHLHCPMVSWNDSQFDRCISEVAPVVSSMHGTWLGERDGLTLAARFGEPAVWSNPNDIAIRFLAGRYSNFERSAIR
;
A
#
# COMPACT_ATOMS: atom_id res chain seq x y z
N MET A 1 -9.27 -2.26 -5.23
CA MET A 1 -9.37 -1.55 -3.93
C MET A 1 -9.84 -2.56 -2.90
N GLY A 2 -9.30 -2.54 -1.68
CA GLY A 2 -9.78 -3.42 -0.62
C GLY A 2 -11.10 -2.93 -0.02
N SER A 3 -11.93 -3.85 0.47
CA SER A 3 -13.24 -3.54 1.06
C SER A 3 -13.15 -2.46 2.17
N THR A 4 -12.17 -2.56 3.06
CA THR A 4 -11.95 -1.59 4.13
C THR A 4 -11.70 -0.16 3.61
N VAL A 5 -10.86 0.00 2.59
CA VAL A 5 -10.58 1.31 1.98
C VAL A 5 -11.83 1.87 1.33
N TYR A 6 -12.60 1.02 0.64
CA TYR A 6 -13.86 1.42 0.01
C TYR A 6 -14.83 2.02 1.04
N HIS A 7 -15.17 1.25 2.08
CA HIS A 7 -16.15 1.69 3.08
C HIS A 7 -15.67 2.89 3.90
N LEU A 8 -14.38 2.93 4.27
CA LEU A 8 -13.81 4.06 5.00
C LEU A 8 -13.87 5.34 4.17
N SER A 9 -13.44 5.27 2.92
CA SER A 9 -13.41 6.44 2.03
C SER A 9 -14.82 6.98 1.75
N SER A 10 -15.79 6.09 1.47
CA SER A 10 -17.19 6.47 1.28
C SER A 10 -17.76 7.15 2.53
N LYS A 11 -17.50 6.57 3.70
CA LYS A 11 -18.02 7.12 4.96
C LYS A 11 -17.43 8.47 5.31
N LEU A 12 -16.14 8.66 5.11
CA LEU A 12 -15.49 9.96 5.32
C LEU A 12 -16.00 11.01 4.33
N ALA A 13 -16.24 10.64 3.06
CA ALA A 13 -16.83 11.54 2.08
C ALA A 13 -18.26 11.95 2.45
N GLU A 14 -19.10 11.03 2.94
CA GLU A 14 -20.43 11.32 3.48
C GLU A 14 -20.39 12.29 4.67
N MET A 15 -19.32 12.26 5.48
CA MET A 15 -19.10 13.18 6.59
C MET A 15 -18.60 14.56 6.14
N GLY A 16 -18.44 14.79 4.84
CA GLY A 16 -18.04 16.07 4.25
C GLY A 16 -16.52 16.23 4.10
N HIS A 17 -15.72 15.18 4.31
CA HIS A 17 -14.28 15.23 4.04
C HIS A 17 -14.02 15.06 2.54
N ARG A 18 -13.04 15.82 2.02
CA ARG A 18 -12.53 15.60 0.67
C ARG A 18 -11.55 14.43 0.69
N ILE A 19 -11.88 13.36 -0.02
CA ILE A 19 -11.11 12.12 -0.02
C ILE A 19 -10.52 11.86 -1.40
N SER A 20 -9.21 11.62 -1.46
CA SER A 20 -8.52 11.13 -2.65
C SER A 20 -7.88 9.78 -2.34
N VAL A 21 -8.18 8.76 -3.12
CA VAL A 21 -7.63 7.41 -2.98
C VAL A 21 -6.61 7.16 -4.07
N ILE A 22 -5.34 7.02 -3.70
CA ILE A 22 -4.29 6.61 -4.63
C ILE A 22 -4.21 5.08 -4.64
N THR A 23 -4.40 4.47 -5.80
CA THR A 23 -4.43 3.02 -5.96
C THR A 23 -3.60 2.56 -7.17
N ARG A 24 -3.31 1.29 -7.23
CA ARG A 24 -2.64 0.68 -8.38
C ARG A 24 -3.58 0.69 -9.58
N LYS A 25 -3.04 1.00 -10.75
CA LYS A 25 -3.78 0.92 -12.00
C LYS A 25 -4.38 -0.47 -12.18
N SER A 26 -5.70 -0.53 -12.34
CA SER A 26 -6.45 -1.76 -12.61
C SER A 26 -6.24 -2.25 -14.05
N ASN A 27 -6.58 -3.52 -14.32
CA ASN A 27 -6.60 -4.06 -15.69
C ASN A 27 -8.00 -3.95 -16.36
N GLY A 28 -8.94 -3.32 -15.68
CA GLY A 28 -10.32 -3.14 -16.13
C GLY A 28 -10.81 -1.72 -15.85
N GLU A 29 -12.07 -1.57 -15.55
CA GLU A 29 -12.63 -0.28 -15.16
C GLU A 29 -12.01 0.23 -13.88
N SER A 30 -11.75 1.53 -13.84
CA SER A 30 -11.27 2.20 -12.62
C SER A 30 -12.33 2.10 -11.54
N PRO A 31 -11.95 1.84 -10.29
CA PRO A 31 -12.89 1.87 -9.18
C PRO A 31 -13.60 3.23 -9.13
N HIS A 32 -14.92 3.21 -9.08
CA HIS A 32 -15.71 4.41 -8.91
C HIS A 32 -16.26 4.46 -7.48
N LEU A 33 -16.13 5.62 -6.84
CA LEU A 33 -16.74 5.92 -5.56
C LEU A 33 -17.35 7.32 -5.65
N ASP A 34 -18.59 7.45 -5.18
CA ASP A 34 -19.27 8.75 -5.14
C ASP A 34 -18.53 9.71 -4.20
N ASN A 35 -18.29 10.92 -4.70
CA ASN A 35 -17.60 11.98 -3.96
C ASN A 35 -16.17 11.64 -3.48
N VAL A 36 -15.52 10.64 -4.08
CA VAL A 36 -14.12 10.26 -3.79
C VAL A 36 -13.31 10.32 -5.08
N GLU A 37 -12.23 11.08 -5.07
CA GLU A 37 -11.30 11.09 -6.18
C GLU A 37 -10.45 9.81 -6.16
N VAL A 38 -10.39 9.07 -7.27
CA VAL A 38 -9.57 7.87 -7.41
C VAL A 38 -8.42 8.14 -8.38
N ILE A 39 -7.19 8.08 -7.89
CA ILE A 39 -5.97 8.31 -8.66
C ILE A 39 -5.27 6.97 -8.86
N GLU A 40 -5.27 6.49 -10.09
CA GLU A 40 -4.57 5.26 -10.45
C GLU A 40 -3.12 5.55 -10.84
N VAL A 41 -2.17 4.82 -10.24
CA VAL A 41 -0.75 4.95 -10.55
C VAL A 41 -0.18 3.66 -11.12
N PRO A 42 0.84 3.74 -12.01
CA PRO A 42 1.47 2.56 -12.58
C PRO A 42 2.22 1.76 -11.52
N TRP A 43 2.39 0.47 -11.78
CA TRP A 43 3.13 -0.46 -10.93
C TRP A 43 3.72 -1.60 -11.77
N LEU A 44 4.78 -2.24 -11.26
CA LEU A 44 5.42 -3.38 -11.92
C LEU A 44 4.83 -4.69 -11.39
N LYS A 45 4.45 -5.59 -12.28
CA LYS A 45 3.90 -6.92 -11.96
C LYS A 45 5.01 -7.95 -11.68
N ILE A 46 5.98 -7.57 -10.86
CA ILE A 46 7.09 -8.42 -10.43
C ILE A 46 6.88 -8.76 -8.95
N PRO A 47 7.00 -10.03 -8.54
CA PRO A 47 6.86 -10.43 -7.15
C PRO A 47 7.67 -9.53 -6.21
N MET A 48 7.03 -9.06 -5.14
CA MET A 48 7.54 -8.10 -4.15
C MET A 48 7.80 -6.68 -4.71
N GLU A 49 8.40 -6.51 -5.90
CA GLU A 49 8.68 -5.19 -6.47
C GLU A 49 7.40 -4.38 -6.79
N PHE A 50 6.25 -5.02 -6.90
CA PHE A 50 4.99 -4.31 -7.09
C PHE A 50 4.72 -3.29 -5.98
N THR A 51 5.05 -3.59 -4.72
CA THR A 51 4.85 -2.68 -3.58
C THR A 51 5.80 -1.48 -3.63
N ARG A 52 7.06 -1.72 -4.02
CA ARG A 52 8.08 -0.67 -4.15
C ARG A 52 7.80 0.26 -5.34
N SER A 53 7.48 -0.31 -6.49
CA SER A 53 7.17 0.48 -7.69
C SER A 53 5.88 1.29 -7.49
N TYR A 54 4.84 0.66 -6.92
CA TYR A 54 3.63 1.35 -6.54
C TYR A 54 3.90 2.49 -5.55
N GLY A 55 4.64 2.23 -4.47
CA GLY A 55 4.95 3.23 -3.45
C GLY A 55 5.66 4.45 -4.00
N ARG A 56 6.63 4.27 -4.91
CA ARG A 56 7.32 5.39 -5.57
C ARG A 56 6.37 6.25 -6.41
N HIS A 57 5.50 5.62 -7.18
CA HIS A 57 4.52 6.35 -8.00
C HIS A 57 3.43 7.00 -7.14
N ALA A 58 3.00 6.33 -6.07
CA ALA A 58 2.03 6.87 -5.12
C ALA A 58 2.56 8.14 -4.43
N LEU A 59 3.81 8.14 -3.96
CA LEU A 59 4.43 9.33 -3.37
C LEU A 59 4.50 10.50 -4.36
N LYS A 60 4.88 10.23 -5.61
CA LYS A 60 4.93 11.27 -6.65
C LYS A 60 3.53 11.84 -6.92
N ALA A 61 2.52 10.99 -7.03
CA ALA A 61 1.13 11.41 -7.23
C ALA A 61 0.60 12.22 -6.02
N LEU A 62 0.94 11.79 -4.81
CA LEU A 62 0.56 12.45 -3.57
C LEU A 62 1.15 13.88 -3.46
N ILE A 63 2.44 14.04 -3.76
CA ILE A 63 3.08 15.36 -3.76
C ILE A 63 2.43 16.29 -4.79
N ARG A 64 2.12 15.78 -5.97
CA ARG A 64 1.41 16.54 -7.00
C ARG A 64 0.00 16.92 -6.53
N LEU A 65 -0.75 15.96 -5.99
CA LEU A 65 -2.08 16.21 -5.44
C LEU A 65 -2.05 17.32 -4.37
N HIS A 66 -1.09 17.24 -3.44
CA HIS A 66 -0.93 18.23 -2.38
C HIS A 66 -0.63 19.64 -2.93
N SER A 67 0.14 19.74 -4.01
CA SER A 67 0.44 21.03 -4.65
C SER A 67 -0.78 21.67 -5.32
N GLU A 68 -1.72 20.87 -5.80
CA GLU A 68 -2.97 21.33 -6.42
C GLU A 68 -4.08 21.52 -5.37
N ASN A 69 -4.14 20.63 -4.41
CA ASN A 69 -5.15 20.58 -3.34
C ASN A 69 -4.48 20.14 -2.03
N PRO A 70 -4.25 21.05 -1.07
CA PRO A 70 -3.60 20.72 0.19
C PRO A 70 -4.24 19.53 0.90
N VAL A 71 -3.40 18.60 1.35
CA VAL A 71 -3.75 17.38 2.08
C VAL A 71 -3.43 17.59 3.54
N ASP A 72 -4.35 17.28 4.44
CA ASP A 72 -4.19 17.44 5.89
C ASP A 72 -3.64 16.19 6.56
N VAL A 73 -3.93 15.00 6.02
CA VAL A 73 -3.47 13.71 6.56
C VAL A 73 -3.33 12.67 5.44
N VAL A 74 -2.33 11.83 5.55
CA VAL A 74 -2.10 10.69 4.65
C VAL A 74 -2.35 9.40 5.41
N HIS A 75 -3.28 8.57 4.92
CA HIS A 75 -3.58 7.28 5.51
C HIS A 75 -3.02 6.15 4.64
N LEU A 76 -2.01 5.45 5.14
CA LEU A 76 -1.40 4.30 4.47
C LEU A 76 -2.04 2.99 4.92
N HIS A 77 -2.46 2.19 3.97
CA HIS A 77 -2.87 0.81 4.19
C HIS A 77 -1.70 -0.13 3.85
N CYS A 78 -0.89 -0.44 4.86
CA CYS A 78 0.27 -1.33 4.75
C CYS A 78 -0.14 -2.81 4.62
N PRO A 79 0.70 -3.65 4.06
CA PRO A 79 2.08 -3.44 3.61
C PRO A 79 2.21 -3.02 2.13
N MET A 80 1.13 -2.60 1.49
CA MET A 80 1.09 -2.34 0.04
C MET A 80 1.98 -1.17 -0.42
N VAL A 81 2.34 -0.26 0.48
CA VAL A 81 3.25 0.86 0.21
C VAL A 81 4.58 0.58 0.88
N SER A 82 5.60 0.29 0.10
CA SER A 82 6.95 0.04 0.61
C SER A 82 7.82 1.29 0.45
N TRP A 83 7.65 2.24 1.34
CA TRP A 83 8.49 3.43 1.44
C TRP A 83 9.70 3.16 2.36
N ASN A 84 10.83 3.73 2.02
CA ASN A 84 11.98 3.82 2.92
C ASN A 84 11.88 5.07 3.81
N ASP A 85 12.80 5.19 4.79
CA ASP A 85 12.81 6.30 5.73
C ASP A 85 12.77 7.66 5.03
N SER A 86 13.61 7.89 4.03
CA SER A 86 13.65 9.16 3.31
C SER A 86 12.35 9.48 2.55
N GLN A 87 11.62 8.48 2.10
CA GLN A 87 10.32 8.67 1.47
C GLN A 87 9.23 9.01 2.48
N PHE A 88 9.28 8.39 3.67
CA PHE A 88 8.42 8.76 4.79
C PHE A 88 8.71 10.19 5.27
N ASP A 89 9.98 10.49 5.53
CA ASP A 89 10.41 11.83 5.96
C ASP A 89 9.97 12.89 4.95
N ARG A 90 10.12 12.57 3.67
CA ARG A 90 9.67 13.45 2.59
C ARG A 90 8.14 13.64 2.59
N CYS A 91 7.36 12.59 2.79
CA CYS A 91 5.90 12.70 2.87
C CYS A 91 5.50 13.58 4.05
N ILE A 92 6.09 13.36 5.22
CA ILE A 92 5.77 14.11 6.44
C ILE A 92 6.18 15.59 6.33
N SER A 93 7.34 15.88 5.73
CA SER A 93 7.87 17.24 5.63
C SER A 93 7.26 18.06 4.50
N GLU A 94 6.94 17.41 3.35
CA GLU A 94 6.47 18.09 2.15
C GLU A 94 4.95 18.01 1.93
N VAL A 95 4.25 17.11 2.62
CA VAL A 95 2.82 16.88 2.40
C VAL A 95 2.03 16.99 3.69
N ALA A 96 2.01 15.94 4.53
CA ALA A 96 1.16 15.89 5.72
C ALA A 96 1.59 14.76 6.68
N PRO A 97 1.13 14.79 7.95
CA PRO A 97 1.28 13.66 8.86
C PRO A 97 0.73 12.36 8.28
N VAL A 98 1.39 11.24 8.61
CA VAL A 98 1.06 9.92 8.10
C VAL A 98 0.46 9.07 9.20
N VAL A 99 -0.69 8.44 8.92
CA VAL A 99 -1.31 7.39 9.73
C VAL A 99 -1.16 6.08 8.99
N SER A 100 -0.72 5.02 9.66
CA SER A 100 -0.55 3.70 9.06
C SER A 100 -1.51 2.68 9.67
N SER A 101 -2.28 1.98 8.84
CA SER A 101 -3.04 0.79 9.24
C SER A 101 -2.30 -0.47 8.83
N MET A 102 -1.82 -1.21 9.82
CA MET A 102 -1.11 -2.48 9.58
C MET A 102 -2.12 -3.63 9.56
N HIS A 103 -2.26 -4.29 8.41
CA HIS A 103 -3.15 -5.45 8.22
C HIS A 103 -2.42 -6.79 8.32
N GLY A 104 -1.11 -6.76 8.44
CA GLY A 104 -0.20 -7.88 8.50
C GLY A 104 1.24 -7.39 8.36
N THR A 105 2.19 -8.29 8.50
CA THR A 105 3.61 -7.98 8.31
C THR A 105 4.23 -8.94 7.31
N TRP A 106 5.28 -8.53 6.62
CA TRP A 106 6.01 -9.42 5.70
C TRP A 106 6.61 -10.63 6.40
N LEU A 107 7.05 -10.46 7.66
CA LEU A 107 7.54 -11.59 8.45
C LEU A 107 6.41 -12.53 8.85
N GLY A 108 5.25 -12.01 9.24
CA GLY A 108 4.06 -12.81 9.53
C GLY A 108 3.57 -13.59 8.32
N GLU A 109 3.54 -12.98 7.13
CA GLU A 109 3.22 -13.64 5.86
C GLU A 109 4.22 -14.77 5.57
N ARG A 110 5.51 -14.53 5.68
CA ARG A 110 6.55 -15.55 5.50
C ARG A 110 6.37 -16.73 6.47
N ASP A 111 6.11 -16.43 7.73
CA ASP A 111 5.99 -17.46 8.76
C ASP A 111 4.69 -18.28 8.56
N GLY A 112 3.60 -17.63 8.14
CA GLY A 112 2.35 -18.29 7.74
C GLY A 112 2.55 -19.21 6.54
N LEU A 113 3.20 -18.73 5.48
CA LEU A 113 3.53 -19.54 4.30
C LEU A 113 4.46 -20.71 4.65
N THR A 114 5.42 -20.49 5.56
CA THR A 114 6.33 -21.55 6.02
C THR A 114 5.58 -22.63 6.78
N LEU A 115 4.62 -22.24 7.61
CA LEU A 115 3.76 -23.16 8.34
C LEU A 115 2.84 -23.94 7.38
N ALA A 116 2.18 -23.25 6.46
CA ALA A 116 1.32 -23.87 5.45
C ALA A 116 2.08 -24.93 4.62
N ALA A 117 3.33 -24.62 4.23
CA ALA A 117 4.18 -25.58 3.52
C ALA A 117 4.48 -26.85 4.33
N ARG A 118 4.62 -26.73 5.66
CA ARG A 118 4.83 -27.89 6.56
C ARG A 118 3.61 -28.80 6.64
N PHE A 119 2.42 -28.25 6.41
CA PHE A 119 1.17 -29.01 6.35
C PHE A 119 0.81 -29.47 4.94
N GLY A 120 1.75 -29.36 3.97
CA GLY A 120 1.60 -29.90 2.64
C GLY A 120 0.79 -29.03 1.67
N GLU A 121 0.64 -27.73 1.96
CA GLU A 121 -0.01 -26.80 1.03
C GLU A 121 0.84 -26.58 -0.23
N PRO A 122 0.47 -27.15 -1.39
CA PRO A 122 1.33 -27.12 -2.58
C PRO A 122 1.42 -25.74 -3.23
N ALA A 123 0.41 -24.90 -3.05
CA ALA A 123 0.36 -23.56 -3.65
C ALA A 123 1.55 -22.70 -3.24
N VAL A 124 2.07 -22.89 -2.03
CA VAL A 124 3.24 -22.17 -1.48
C VAL A 124 4.50 -22.35 -2.33
N TRP A 125 4.62 -23.46 -3.05
CA TRP A 125 5.79 -23.77 -3.88
C TRP A 125 5.59 -23.49 -5.37
N SER A 126 4.35 -23.32 -5.79
CA SER A 126 3.97 -23.06 -7.18
C SER A 126 3.69 -21.59 -7.48
N ASN A 127 3.38 -20.78 -6.46
CA ASN A 127 3.11 -19.35 -6.63
C ASN A 127 4.40 -18.54 -6.55
N PRO A 128 4.81 -17.84 -7.63
CA PRO A 128 6.04 -17.03 -7.62
C PRO A 128 6.07 -15.94 -6.55
N ASN A 129 4.91 -15.39 -6.18
CA ASN A 129 4.84 -14.37 -5.13
C ASN A 129 5.10 -14.97 -3.75
N ASP A 130 4.54 -16.15 -3.44
CA ASP A 130 4.75 -16.83 -2.16
C ASP A 130 6.19 -17.28 -1.99
N ILE A 131 6.81 -17.77 -3.07
CA ILE A 131 8.25 -18.07 -3.11
C ILE A 131 9.07 -16.81 -2.82
N ALA A 132 8.75 -15.70 -3.48
CA ALA A 132 9.47 -14.43 -3.27
C ALA A 132 9.31 -13.91 -1.83
N ILE A 133 8.13 -14.01 -1.22
CA ILE A 133 7.89 -13.62 0.17
C ILE A 133 8.81 -14.42 1.11
N ARG A 134 8.93 -15.72 0.92
CA ARG A 134 9.78 -16.58 1.78
C ARG A 134 11.23 -16.13 1.81
N PHE A 135 11.77 -15.66 0.69
CA PHE A 135 13.17 -15.24 0.59
C PHE A 135 13.40 -13.75 0.83
N LEU A 136 12.41 -12.90 0.51
CA LEU A 136 12.60 -11.46 0.49
C LEU A 136 11.88 -10.72 1.64
N ALA A 137 11.04 -11.40 2.43
CA ALA A 137 10.27 -10.77 3.52
C ALA A 137 11.16 -10.02 4.53
N GLY A 138 12.35 -10.57 4.85
CA GLY A 138 13.30 -9.91 5.75
C GLY A 138 13.81 -8.56 5.22
N ARG A 139 14.00 -8.45 3.91
CA ARG A 139 14.36 -7.17 3.26
C ARG A 139 13.19 -6.18 3.30
N TYR A 140 11.98 -6.67 3.02
CA TYR A 140 10.79 -5.82 2.95
C TYR A 140 10.28 -5.41 4.34
N SER A 141 10.57 -6.18 5.40
CA SER A 141 10.25 -5.80 6.78
C SER A 141 10.93 -4.48 7.23
N ASN A 142 12.04 -4.10 6.60
CA ASN A 142 12.67 -2.80 6.88
C ASN A 142 11.80 -1.62 6.45
N PHE A 143 10.98 -1.77 5.40
CA PHE A 143 10.03 -0.74 4.98
C PHE A 143 8.83 -0.64 5.92
N GLU A 144 8.42 -1.75 6.53
CA GLU A 144 7.37 -1.75 7.55
C GLU A 144 7.81 -1.02 8.82
N ARG A 145 9.08 -1.18 9.22
CA ARG A 145 9.62 -0.46 10.38
C ARG A 145 9.57 1.05 10.20
N SER A 146 9.80 1.54 8.98
CA SER A 146 9.67 2.96 8.68
C SER A 146 8.24 3.47 8.86
N ALA A 147 7.24 2.62 8.66
CA ALA A 147 5.82 2.95 8.83
C ALA A 147 5.31 2.94 10.28
N ILE A 148 6.13 2.46 11.25
CA ILE A 148 5.74 2.29 12.66
C ILE A 148 6.40 3.37 13.56
N ARG A 149 7.23 4.21 13.00
CA ARG A 149 7.86 5.35 13.70
C ARG A 149 6.86 6.49 13.93
#